data_8956435bf5d86ef2b3afba3d806c4070
#
_entry.id   8956435bf5d86ef2b3afba3d806c4070
#
_cell.length_a   1.000
_cell.length_b   1.000
_cell.length_c   1.000
_cell.angle_alpha   90.00
_cell.angle_beta   90.00
_cell.angle_gamma   90.00
#
_symmetry.space_group_name_H-M   'P 1'
#
loop_
_entity.id
_entity.type
_entity.pdbx_description
1 polymer ?
#
loop_
_entity_poly.entity_id
_entity_poly.type
_entity_poly.pdbx_seq_one_letter_code
_entity_poly.pdbx_strand_id
1 'polypeptide(L)'
;MTELTRPALKPANPRFSSGPCTKRPGWTLQNLKAAPLGQSHRAAAAKSRLARAIDATHELLGLPRDYRIAIMPASDTGAFEAAMWSLLGARGIDALAWESFG
;
A
#
# COMPACT_ATOMS: atom_id res chain seq x y z
N MET A 1 1.22 3.20 -21.54
CA MET A 1 0.92 3.17 -20.08
C MET A 1 -0.57 3.38 -19.94
N THR A 2 -1.29 2.46 -19.33
CA THR A 2 -2.72 2.65 -19.05
C THR A 2 -2.83 3.69 -17.96
N GLU A 3 -3.47 4.79 -18.26
CA GLU A 3 -3.75 5.86 -17.30
C GLU A 3 -4.56 5.27 -16.13
N LEU A 4 -4.09 5.47 -14.91
CA LEU A 4 -4.80 5.05 -13.70
C LEU A 4 -5.93 6.04 -13.44
N THR A 5 -7.09 5.76 -13.99
CA THR A 5 -8.27 6.58 -13.77
C THR A 5 -9.01 6.15 -12.51
N ARG A 6 -9.54 7.12 -11.79
CA ARG A 6 -10.42 6.87 -10.65
C ARG A 6 -11.62 6.03 -11.10
N PRO A 7 -12.00 4.94 -10.39
CA PRO A 7 -13.19 4.18 -10.72
C PRO A 7 -14.44 5.05 -10.78
N ALA A 8 -15.22 4.92 -11.84
CA ALA A 8 -16.48 5.68 -12.00
C ALA A 8 -17.58 5.20 -11.03
N LEU A 9 -17.50 3.94 -10.61
CA LEU A 9 -18.50 3.34 -9.71
C LEU A 9 -17.94 3.26 -8.29
N LYS A 10 -18.75 3.68 -7.34
CA LYS A 10 -18.49 3.43 -5.92
C LYS A 10 -18.94 2.00 -5.55
N PRO A 11 -18.27 1.31 -4.64
CA PRO A 11 -18.73 0.02 -4.16
C PRO A 11 -20.09 0.18 -3.44
N ALA A 12 -20.98 -0.80 -3.61
CA ALA A 12 -22.27 -0.82 -2.92
C ALA A 12 -22.12 -0.92 -1.39
N ASN A 13 -21.01 -1.56 -0.93
CA ASN A 13 -20.65 -1.62 0.47
C ASN A 13 -19.24 -1.03 0.64
N PRO A 14 -19.09 0.20 1.15
CA PRO A 14 -17.82 0.87 1.30
C PRO A 14 -17.06 0.52 2.59
N ARG A 15 -17.41 -0.57 3.25
CA ARG A 15 -16.74 -1.00 4.48
C ARG A 15 -15.38 -1.60 4.15
N PHE A 16 -14.34 -0.82 4.32
CA PHE A 16 -12.94 -1.17 4.10
C PHE A 16 -12.19 -1.10 5.42
N SER A 17 -12.51 -2.02 6.33
CA SER A 17 -11.76 -2.15 7.57
C SER A 17 -10.69 -3.26 7.44
N SER A 18 -9.89 -3.46 8.47
CA SER A 18 -8.95 -4.58 8.56
C SER A 18 -9.68 -5.91 8.44
N GLY A 19 -9.06 -6.89 7.79
CA GLY A 19 -9.64 -8.20 7.51
C GLY A 19 -10.31 -8.29 6.14
N PRO A 20 -11.21 -9.28 5.92
CA PRO A 20 -11.88 -9.46 4.64
C PRO A 20 -12.73 -8.25 4.27
N CYS A 21 -12.48 -7.68 3.11
CA CYS A 21 -13.26 -6.56 2.59
C CYS A 21 -13.89 -6.89 1.24
N THR A 22 -14.93 -6.13 0.89
CA THR A 22 -15.61 -6.29 -0.40
C THR A 22 -14.65 -5.94 -1.54
N LYS A 23 -14.62 -6.79 -2.56
CA LYS A 23 -13.86 -6.50 -3.77
C LYS A 23 -14.45 -5.32 -4.52
N ARG A 24 -13.58 -4.57 -5.22
CA ARG A 24 -14.03 -3.46 -6.09
C ARG A 24 -15.05 -3.93 -7.13
N PRO A 25 -15.94 -3.07 -7.60
CA PRO A 25 -16.84 -3.41 -8.71
C PRO A 25 -16.08 -3.94 -9.93
N GLY A 26 -16.60 -4.99 -10.56
CA GLY A 26 -15.99 -5.62 -11.73
C GLY A 26 -14.78 -6.51 -11.44
N TRP A 27 -14.41 -6.72 -10.17
CA TRP A 27 -13.35 -7.67 -9.83
C TRP A 27 -13.81 -9.12 -10.04
N THR A 28 -12.98 -9.92 -10.68
CA THR A 28 -13.18 -11.36 -10.86
C THR A 28 -11.87 -12.12 -10.67
N LEU A 29 -11.94 -13.44 -10.49
CA LEU A 29 -10.76 -14.29 -10.37
C LEU A 29 -9.84 -14.21 -11.61
N GLN A 30 -10.36 -13.83 -12.76
CA GLN A 30 -9.57 -13.63 -13.98
C GLN A 30 -8.49 -12.55 -13.80
N ASN A 31 -8.71 -11.60 -12.89
CA ASN A 31 -7.71 -10.56 -12.57
C ASN A 31 -6.42 -11.16 -11.98
N LEU A 32 -6.47 -12.38 -11.46
CA LEU A 32 -5.31 -13.07 -10.89
C LEU A 32 -4.52 -13.89 -11.92
N LYS A 33 -5.02 -14.09 -13.14
CA LYS A 33 -4.33 -14.89 -14.17
C LYS A 33 -2.92 -14.40 -14.51
N ALA A 34 -2.71 -13.10 -14.43
CA ALA A 34 -1.40 -12.48 -14.69
C ALA A 34 -0.54 -12.31 -13.43
N ALA A 35 -0.98 -12.84 -12.28
CA ALA A 35 -0.20 -12.77 -11.06
C ALA A 35 1.03 -13.68 -11.15
N PRO A 36 2.22 -13.26 -10.72
CA PRO A 36 3.44 -14.07 -10.76
C PRO A 36 3.46 -15.12 -9.64
N LEU A 37 2.44 -15.98 -9.61
CA LEU A 37 2.31 -17.04 -8.61
C LEU A 37 3.44 -18.06 -8.74
N GLY A 38 3.94 -18.54 -7.60
CA GLY A 38 5.04 -19.50 -7.55
C GLY A 38 6.41 -18.95 -7.93
N GLN A 39 6.52 -17.65 -8.18
CA GLN A 39 7.79 -17.00 -8.49
C GLN A 39 8.40 -16.32 -7.25
N SER A 40 9.72 -16.29 -7.20
CA SER A 40 10.43 -15.51 -6.18
C SER A 40 10.13 -14.00 -6.35
N HIS A 41 9.99 -13.28 -5.23
CA HIS A 41 9.94 -11.82 -5.23
C HIS A 41 11.17 -11.16 -5.88
N ARG A 42 12.28 -11.91 -6.03
CA ARG A 42 13.51 -11.45 -6.70
C ARG A 42 13.48 -11.64 -8.21
N ALA A 43 12.52 -12.40 -8.74
CA ALA A 43 12.36 -12.56 -10.18
C ALA A 43 12.02 -11.23 -10.86
N ALA A 44 12.46 -11.03 -12.09
CA ALA A 44 12.24 -9.80 -12.84
C ALA A 44 10.74 -9.43 -12.93
N ALA A 45 9.87 -10.41 -13.18
CA ALA A 45 8.42 -10.20 -13.24
C ALA A 45 7.85 -9.74 -11.89
N ALA A 46 8.30 -10.32 -10.76
CA ALA A 46 7.86 -9.93 -9.44
C ALA A 46 8.35 -8.50 -9.08
N LYS A 47 9.62 -8.22 -9.36
CA LYS A 47 10.19 -6.87 -9.14
C LYS A 47 9.45 -5.81 -9.95
N SER A 48 9.11 -6.07 -11.20
CA SER A 48 8.35 -5.11 -12.01
C SER A 48 6.95 -4.85 -11.47
N ARG A 49 6.30 -5.84 -10.85
CA ARG A 49 5.01 -5.65 -10.18
C ARG A 49 5.13 -4.79 -8.91
N LEU A 50 6.18 -5.01 -8.12
CA LEU A 50 6.44 -4.18 -6.94
C LEU A 50 6.77 -2.73 -7.34
N ALA A 51 7.63 -2.54 -8.34
CA ALA A 51 7.92 -1.21 -8.88
C ALA A 51 6.64 -0.52 -9.36
N ARG A 52 5.79 -1.24 -10.11
CA ARG A 52 4.49 -0.70 -10.56
C ARG A 52 3.59 -0.27 -9.41
N ALA A 53 3.57 -0.99 -8.29
CA ALA A 53 2.81 -0.59 -7.11
C ALA A 53 3.32 0.74 -6.52
N ILE A 54 4.63 0.89 -6.43
CA ILE A 54 5.27 2.13 -5.96
C ILE A 54 4.96 3.30 -6.90
N ASP A 55 5.15 3.11 -8.21
CA ASP A 55 4.88 4.14 -9.21
C ASP A 55 3.41 4.56 -9.22
N ALA A 56 2.49 3.58 -9.12
CA ALA A 56 1.07 3.84 -9.05
C ALA A 56 0.69 4.63 -7.79
N THR A 57 1.33 4.36 -6.67
CA THR A 57 1.10 5.11 -5.43
C THR A 57 1.55 6.56 -5.57
N HIS A 58 2.73 6.80 -6.17
CA HIS A 58 3.18 8.16 -6.49
C HIS A 58 2.19 8.92 -7.36
N GLU A 59 1.72 8.26 -8.41
CA GLU A 59 0.81 8.83 -9.39
C GLU A 59 -0.55 9.17 -8.77
N LEU A 60 -1.15 8.23 -8.02
CA LEU A 60 -2.47 8.39 -7.42
C LEU A 60 -2.51 9.43 -6.30
N LEU A 61 -1.45 9.52 -5.51
CA LEU A 61 -1.35 10.47 -4.41
C LEU A 61 -0.79 11.83 -4.86
N GLY A 62 -0.34 11.97 -6.11
CA GLY A 62 0.26 13.19 -6.62
C GLY A 62 1.53 13.60 -5.86
N LEU A 63 2.32 12.64 -5.41
CA LEU A 63 3.49 12.92 -4.59
C LEU A 63 4.62 13.56 -5.42
N PRO A 64 5.38 14.50 -4.83
CA PRO A 64 6.60 15.02 -5.43
C PRO A 64 7.61 13.88 -5.69
N ARG A 65 8.43 14.04 -6.73
CA ARG A 65 9.40 13.00 -7.17
C ARG A 65 10.50 12.69 -6.15
N ASP A 66 10.79 13.60 -5.24
CA ASP A 66 11.76 13.46 -4.15
C ASP A 66 11.21 12.67 -2.95
N TYR A 67 9.89 12.44 -2.90
CA TYR A 67 9.29 11.57 -1.89
C TYR A 67 9.57 10.10 -2.22
N ARG A 68 9.96 9.36 -1.19
CA ARG A 68 10.23 7.92 -1.29
C ARG A 68 9.05 7.12 -0.75
N ILE A 69 8.68 6.09 -1.49
CA ILE A 69 7.66 5.11 -1.08
C ILE A 69 8.36 3.79 -0.87
N ALA A 70 8.09 3.15 0.26
CA ALA A 70 8.59 1.83 0.57
C ALA A 70 7.43 0.89 0.94
N ILE A 71 7.52 -0.35 0.48
CA ILE A 71 6.62 -1.43 0.91
C ILE A 71 7.26 -2.07 2.13
N MET A 72 6.63 -1.90 3.29
CA MET A 72 7.13 -2.42 4.56
C MET A 72 6.42 -3.73 4.94
N PRO A 73 7.14 -4.74 5.41
CA PRO A 73 6.54 -5.94 5.99
C PRO A 73 5.99 -5.67 7.39
N ALA A 74 5.25 -6.62 7.93
CA ALA A 74 4.70 -6.61 9.30
C ALA A 74 3.61 -5.54 9.56
N SER A 75 2.73 -5.36 8.60
CA SER A 75 1.56 -4.46 8.66
C SER A 75 1.90 -2.98 8.85
N ASP A 76 0.90 -2.17 9.16
CA ASP A 76 1.04 -0.74 9.49
C ASP A 76 1.99 -0.54 10.68
N THR A 77 1.94 -1.44 11.67
CA THR A 77 2.82 -1.39 12.85
C THR A 77 4.29 -1.42 12.46
N GLY A 78 4.69 -2.31 11.55
CA GLY A 78 6.07 -2.36 11.07
C GLY A 78 6.49 -1.10 10.32
N ALA A 79 5.60 -0.50 9.53
CA ALA A 79 5.86 0.75 8.85
C ALA A 79 5.98 1.92 9.83
N PHE A 80 5.10 1.98 10.82
CA PHE A 80 5.13 3.00 11.87
C PHE A 80 6.40 2.91 12.72
N GLU A 81 6.76 1.72 13.19
CA GLU A 81 8.03 1.51 13.91
C GLU A 81 9.25 1.94 13.11
N ALA A 82 9.32 1.58 11.83
CA ALA A 82 10.42 2.00 10.97
C ALA A 82 10.50 3.53 10.85
N ALA A 83 9.36 4.20 10.75
CA ALA A 83 9.29 5.66 10.75
C ALA A 83 9.76 6.25 12.07
N MET A 84 9.30 5.73 13.20
CA MET A 84 9.71 6.16 14.53
C MET A 84 11.23 6.06 14.69
N TRP A 85 11.81 4.89 14.43
CA TRP A 85 13.26 4.66 14.54
C TRP A 85 14.09 5.54 13.62
N SER A 86 13.53 5.94 12.48
CA SER A 86 14.23 6.76 11.49
C SER A 86 14.12 8.26 11.73
N LEU A 87 12.99 8.72 12.28
CA LEU A 87 12.66 10.14 12.38
C LEU A 87 12.79 10.72 13.79
N LEU A 88 12.66 9.88 14.83
CA LEU A 88 12.78 10.34 16.21
C LEU A 88 14.25 10.40 16.60
N GLY A 89 14.66 11.57 17.10
CA GLY A 89 16.02 11.82 17.59
C GLY A 89 16.15 11.58 19.09
N ALA A 90 17.22 12.14 19.67
CA ALA A 90 17.56 12.00 21.11
C ALA A 90 16.74 12.93 22.03
N ARG A 91 15.78 13.65 21.52
CA ARG A 91 14.92 14.54 22.32
C ARG A 91 13.78 13.74 22.95
N GLY A 92 13.25 14.24 24.08
CA GLY A 92 12.03 13.71 24.67
C GLY A 92 10.85 13.78 23.70
N ILE A 93 9.94 12.84 23.80
CA ILE A 93 8.80 12.67 22.90
C ILE A 93 7.55 12.63 23.77
N ASP A 94 6.55 13.42 23.40
CA ASP A 94 5.21 13.34 23.95
C ASP A 94 4.35 12.48 23.02
N ALA A 95 3.83 11.37 23.55
CA ALA A 95 2.93 10.48 22.81
C ALA A 95 1.49 10.71 23.26
N LEU A 96 0.60 11.03 22.33
CA LEU A 96 -0.84 11.09 22.56
C LEU A 96 -1.47 9.78 22.12
N ALA A 97 -2.12 9.08 23.02
CA ALA A 97 -2.79 7.81 22.74
C ALA A 97 -4.18 7.81 23.40
N TRP A 98 -5.21 7.44 22.64
CA TRP A 98 -6.59 7.44 23.10
C TRP A 98 -7.41 6.21 22.68
N GLU A 99 -6.79 5.27 21.97
CA GLU A 99 -7.40 4.02 21.56
C GLU A 99 -6.34 2.92 21.38
N SER A 100 -6.78 1.69 21.06
CA SER A 100 -5.89 0.53 20.95
C SER A 100 -4.92 0.55 19.76
N PHE A 101 -5.16 1.42 18.77
CA PHE A 101 -4.28 1.65 17.62
C PHE A 101 -3.62 3.04 17.59
N GLY A 102 -3.93 3.86 18.58
CA GLY A 102 -3.36 5.21 18.76
C GLY A 102 -2.04 5.23 19.50
#